data_27f660b8edfc5a0a4928c250b909b52e
#
_entry.id   27f660b8edfc5a0a4928c250b909b52e
#
_cell.length_a   1.000
_cell.length_b   1.000
_cell.length_c   1.000
_cell.angle_alpha   90.00
_cell.angle_beta   90.00
_cell.angle_gamma   90.00
#
_symmetry.space_group_name_H-M   'P 1'
#
loop_
_entity.id
_entity.type
_entity.pdbx_description
1 polymer ?
#
loop_
_entity_poly.entity_id
_entity_poly.type
_entity_poly.pdbx_seq_one_letter_code
_entity_poly.pdbx_strand_id
1 'polypeptide(L)'
;MSKHDNVIGYIEYLDSSGCVQERIPYVDAEEFKTRIYASLYCGEPIIPVVFPENLSQPLTFEKGTIFPWGLRSEKHELLPYEIYQTNDRKISFLRYNYTKGHINAASYKLVYRGQMECWQTLDSLYCLHNQENRPNGRKMRSLSVSDIIVTHEGGEAHAYYMEPIGYKQVDDLLPGLEQAKKRSVEMGER
;
A
#
# COMPACT_ATOMS: atom_id res chain seq x y z
N MET A 1 -7.23 -7.30 -20.40
CA MET A 1 -6.93 -8.12 -19.20
C MET A 1 -5.63 -7.56 -18.61
N SER A 2 -5.70 -7.06 -17.40
CA SER A 2 -4.53 -6.56 -16.68
C SER A 2 -3.56 -7.72 -16.42
N LYS A 3 -2.24 -7.44 -16.36
CA LYS A 3 -1.22 -8.45 -15.99
C LYS A 3 -1.43 -9.05 -14.59
N HIS A 4 -2.36 -8.51 -13.81
CA HIS A 4 -2.60 -8.85 -12.40
C HIS A 4 -3.83 -9.75 -12.17
N ASP A 5 -4.63 -10.02 -13.22
CA ASP A 5 -5.87 -10.81 -13.09
C ASP A 5 -5.64 -12.30 -12.76
N ASN A 6 -4.38 -12.76 -12.77
CA ASN A 6 -4.01 -14.16 -12.54
C ASN A 6 -3.18 -14.40 -11.29
N VAL A 7 -3.02 -13.42 -10.38
CA VAL A 7 -2.31 -13.65 -9.13
C VAL A 7 -3.11 -14.59 -8.26
N ILE A 8 -2.51 -15.70 -7.86
CA ILE A 8 -3.13 -16.76 -7.04
C ILE A 8 -2.92 -16.57 -5.55
N GLY A 9 -2.03 -15.67 -5.17
CA GLY A 9 -1.68 -15.35 -3.81
C GLY A 9 -0.38 -14.58 -3.72
N TYR A 10 0.04 -14.27 -2.50
CA TYR A 10 1.32 -13.62 -2.22
C TYR A 10 1.94 -14.15 -0.93
N ILE A 11 3.23 -13.91 -0.73
CA ILE A 11 3.93 -14.21 0.51
C ILE A 11 4.24 -12.88 1.20
N GLU A 12 3.81 -12.72 2.45
CA GLU A 12 4.28 -11.66 3.35
C GLU A 12 5.56 -12.12 4.04
N TYR A 13 6.61 -11.34 3.91
CA TYR A 13 7.86 -11.49 4.65
C TYR A 13 7.83 -10.56 5.85
N LEU A 14 8.08 -11.10 7.03
CA LEU A 14 8.02 -10.37 8.28
C LEU A 14 9.43 -10.06 8.78
N ASP A 15 9.57 -9.00 9.57
CA ASP A 15 10.77 -8.77 10.37
C ASP A 15 10.74 -9.55 11.69
N SER A 16 11.78 -9.39 12.49
CA SER A 16 11.89 -10.03 13.81
C SER A 16 10.82 -9.58 14.82
N SER A 17 10.13 -8.49 14.58
CA SER A 17 9.03 -7.98 15.40
C SER A 17 7.65 -8.46 14.91
N GLY A 18 7.60 -9.17 13.75
CA GLY A 18 6.38 -9.64 13.12
C GLY A 18 5.71 -8.59 12.21
N CYS A 19 6.39 -7.48 11.91
CA CYS A 19 5.88 -6.48 10.97
C CYS A 19 6.18 -6.88 9.53
N VAL A 20 5.21 -6.66 8.64
CA VAL A 20 5.36 -6.93 7.20
C VAL A 20 6.40 -5.99 6.61
N GLN A 21 7.43 -6.58 5.98
CA GLN A 21 8.48 -5.86 5.25
C GLN A 21 8.22 -5.86 3.75
N GLU A 22 7.76 -6.98 3.22
CA GLU A 22 7.58 -7.16 1.78
C GLU A 22 6.42 -8.11 1.51
N ARG A 23 5.75 -7.90 0.37
CA ARG A 23 4.71 -8.77 -0.18
C ARG A 23 5.07 -9.12 -1.62
N ILE A 24 5.27 -10.41 -1.91
CA ILE A 24 5.64 -10.89 -3.24
C ILE A 24 4.49 -11.70 -3.83
N PRO A 25 3.85 -11.22 -4.92
CA PRO A 25 2.76 -11.93 -5.59
C PRO A 25 3.26 -13.08 -6.47
N TYR A 26 2.43 -14.12 -6.62
CA TYR A 26 2.68 -15.30 -7.45
C TYR A 26 1.50 -15.59 -8.38
N VAL A 27 1.82 -16.02 -9.59
CA VAL A 27 0.84 -16.41 -10.62
C VAL A 27 0.89 -17.92 -10.92
N ASP A 28 1.95 -18.60 -10.48
CA ASP A 28 2.16 -20.05 -10.67
C ASP A 28 2.12 -20.78 -9.33
N ALA A 29 1.29 -21.83 -9.24
CA ALA A 29 1.05 -22.58 -8.00
C ALA A 29 2.27 -23.38 -7.54
N GLU A 30 3.06 -23.93 -8.47
CA GLU A 30 4.23 -24.74 -8.12
C GLU A 30 5.39 -23.83 -7.70
N GLU A 31 5.57 -22.68 -8.35
CA GLU A 31 6.53 -21.66 -7.93
C GLU A 31 6.18 -21.14 -6.52
N PHE A 32 4.91 -20.81 -6.28
CA PHE A 32 4.41 -20.36 -4.98
C PHE A 32 4.69 -21.37 -3.88
N LYS A 33 4.34 -22.64 -4.07
CA LYS A 33 4.61 -23.72 -3.12
C LYS A 33 6.10 -23.92 -2.88
N THR A 34 6.90 -23.95 -3.96
CA THR A 34 8.35 -24.09 -3.88
C THR A 34 8.96 -22.99 -3.02
N ARG A 35 8.54 -21.75 -3.22
CA ARG A 35 9.04 -20.62 -2.44
C ARG A 35 8.62 -20.71 -0.97
N ILE A 36 7.36 -21.10 -0.70
CA ILE A 36 6.88 -21.32 0.68
C ILE A 36 7.76 -22.38 1.38
N TYR A 37 7.98 -23.55 0.75
CA TYR A 37 8.80 -24.58 1.36
C TYR A 37 10.25 -24.15 1.58
N ALA A 38 10.84 -23.43 0.63
CA ALA A 38 12.19 -22.88 0.78
C ALA A 38 12.28 -21.93 1.97
N SER A 39 11.32 -21.01 2.09
CA SER A 39 11.26 -20.06 3.21
C SER A 39 11.06 -20.74 4.56
N LEU A 40 10.15 -21.72 4.63
CA LEU A 40 9.94 -22.51 5.86
C LEU A 40 11.20 -23.32 6.24
N TYR A 41 11.89 -23.90 5.26
CA TYR A 41 13.14 -24.63 5.49
C TYR A 41 14.25 -23.71 6.03
N CYS A 42 14.35 -22.49 5.52
CA CYS A 42 15.30 -21.48 6.01
C CYS A 42 14.88 -20.84 7.33
N GLY A 43 13.68 -21.12 7.84
CA GLY A 43 13.14 -20.47 9.05
C GLY A 43 12.79 -19.01 8.85
N GLU A 44 12.54 -18.58 7.62
CA GLU A 44 12.10 -17.22 7.32
C GLU A 44 10.70 -16.99 7.92
N PRO A 45 10.44 -15.88 8.60
CA PRO A 45 9.12 -15.53 9.12
C PRO A 45 8.22 -15.06 7.98
N ILE A 46 7.37 -15.96 7.48
CA ILE A 46 6.46 -15.70 6.35
C ILE A 46 5.02 -16.00 6.71
N ILE A 47 4.10 -15.29 6.05
CA ILE A 47 2.67 -15.63 6.00
C ILE A 47 2.28 -15.78 4.53
N PRO A 48 2.05 -17.00 4.02
CA PRO A 48 1.44 -17.18 2.72
C PRO A 48 -0.04 -16.76 2.75
N VAL A 49 -0.46 -16.02 1.73
CA VAL A 49 -1.85 -15.59 1.52
C VAL A 49 -2.32 -16.12 0.18
N VAL A 50 -3.40 -16.86 0.16
CA VAL A 50 -3.94 -17.54 -1.01
C VAL A 50 -5.25 -16.90 -1.45
N PHE A 51 -5.44 -16.72 -2.76
CA PHE A 51 -6.71 -16.32 -3.38
C PHE A 51 -7.38 -17.55 -4.00
N PRO A 52 -8.29 -18.24 -3.28
CA PRO A 52 -8.87 -19.49 -3.76
C PRO A 52 -9.65 -19.35 -5.07
N GLU A 53 -10.26 -18.19 -5.31
CA GLU A 53 -11.03 -17.90 -6.52
C GLU A 53 -10.16 -17.83 -7.78
N ASN A 54 -8.85 -17.58 -7.63
CA ASN A 54 -7.90 -17.47 -8.74
C ASN A 54 -7.18 -18.80 -9.02
N LEU A 55 -7.46 -19.83 -8.22
CA LEU A 55 -6.88 -21.16 -8.40
C LEU A 55 -7.78 -22.05 -9.27
N SER A 56 -7.20 -22.72 -10.25
CA SER A 56 -7.89 -23.76 -11.03
C SER A 56 -8.18 -25.03 -10.22
N GLN A 57 -7.35 -25.30 -9.20
CA GLN A 57 -7.51 -26.39 -8.24
C GLN A 57 -7.06 -25.91 -6.85
N PRO A 58 -7.64 -26.45 -5.76
CA PRO A 58 -7.21 -26.08 -4.41
C PRO A 58 -5.71 -26.31 -4.19
N LEU A 59 -5.04 -25.31 -3.62
CA LEU A 59 -3.63 -25.41 -3.26
C LEU A 59 -3.50 -26.39 -2.08
N THR A 60 -2.76 -27.46 -2.27
CA THR A 60 -2.52 -28.48 -1.25
C THR A 60 -1.07 -28.51 -0.84
N PHE A 61 -0.81 -28.62 0.46
CA PHE A 61 0.52 -28.77 1.04
C PHE A 61 0.74 -30.21 1.53
N GLU A 62 1.99 -30.59 1.67
CA GLU A 62 2.34 -31.88 2.23
C GLU A 62 1.76 -32.07 3.64
N LYS A 63 1.36 -33.32 3.94
CA LYS A 63 0.82 -33.63 5.26
C LYS A 63 1.87 -33.35 6.34
N GLY A 64 1.52 -32.53 7.31
CA GLY A 64 2.41 -32.16 8.41
C GLY A 64 3.19 -30.85 8.17
N THR A 65 2.98 -30.16 7.03
CA THR A 65 3.52 -28.80 6.86
C THR A 65 2.99 -27.88 7.97
N ILE A 66 3.90 -27.22 8.67
CA ILE A 66 3.57 -26.26 9.74
C ILE A 66 3.85 -24.85 9.25
N PHE A 67 2.91 -23.97 9.45
CA PHE A 67 3.03 -22.53 9.18
C PHE A 67 3.13 -21.77 10.50
N PRO A 68 4.34 -21.48 11.03
CA PRO A 68 4.53 -20.91 12.36
C PRO A 68 3.83 -19.53 12.53
N TRP A 69 3.73 -18.77 11.44
CA TRP A 69 3.10 -17.45 11.42
C TRP A 69 1.69 -17.47 10.81
N GLY A 70 1.23 -18.64 10.42
CA GLY A 70 -0.09 -18.82 9.82
C GLY A 70 -0.07 -19.00 8.31
N LEU A 71 -1.22 -19.37 7.79
CA LEU A 71 -1.58 -19.42 6.37
C LEU A 71 -2.95 -18.75 6.25
N ARG A 72 -3.07 -17.75 5.39
CA ARG A 72 -4.32 -17.03 5.20
C ARG A 72 -4.96 -17.35 3.84
N SER A 73 -6.27 -17.31 3.81
CA SER A 73 -7.06 -17.38 2.58
C SER A 73 -7.89 -16.11 2.53
N GLU A 74 -7.67 -15.31 1.51
CA GLU A 74 -8.29 -14.01 1.33
C GLU A 74 -8.92 -13.91 -0.06
N LYS A 75 -9.82 -12.95 -0.24
CA LYS A 75 -10.34 -12.60 -1.55
C LYS A 75 -9.43 -11.57 -2.18
N HIS A 76 -9.12 -11.77 -3.45
CA HIS A 76 -8.40 -10.75 -4.22
C HIS A 76 -9.26 -9.51 -4.35
N GLU A 77 -8.73 -8.36 -3.93
CA GLU A 77 -9.43 -7.09 -4.06
C GLU A 77 -8.46 -5.94 -4.40
N LEU A 78 -9.02 -4.94 -5.05
CA LEU A 78 -8.34 -3.68 -5.30
C LEU A 78 -8.70 -2.70 -4.19
N LEU A 79 -7.68 -2.17 -3.53
CA LEU A 79 -7.83 -1.22 -2.43
C LEU A 79 -7.76 0.22 -2.95
N PRO A 80 -8.75 1.07 -2.66
CA PRO A 80 -8.66 2.49 -3.02
C PRO A 80 -7.52 3.17 -2.27
N TYR A 81 -6.85 4.11 -2.93
CA TYR A 81 -5.91 5.03 -2.28
C TYR A 81 -6.01 6.44 -2.85
N GLU A 82 -5.56 7.41 -2.07
CA GLU A 82 -5.60 8.82 -2.40
C GLU A 82 -4.24 9.46 -2.10
N ILE A 83 -3.84 10.44 -2.91
CA ILE A 83 -2.62 11.22 -2.71
C ILE A 83 -3.00 12.67 -2.49
N TYR A 84 -2.48 13.22 -1.42
CA TYR A 84 -2.63 14.63 -1.06
C TYR A 84 -1.27 15.32 -1.08
N GLN A 85 -1.20 16.47 -1.74
CA GLN A 85 0.00 17.29 -1.82
C GLN A 85 -0.25 18.69 -1.29
N THR A 86 0.77 19.31 -0.71
CA THR A 86 0.73 20.67 -0.22
C THR A 86 1.78 21.54 -0.91
N ASN A 87 1.46 22.82 -1.09
CA ASN A 87 2.40 23.84 -1.51
C ASN A 87 2.70 24.85 -0.38
N ASP A 88 2.25 24.57 0.85
CA ASP A 88 2.56 25.41 2.00
C ASP A 88 4.05 25.32 2.31
N ARG A 89 4.76 26.44 2.15
CA ARG A 89 6.22 26.52 2.37
C ARG A 89 6.65 26.19 3.80
N LYS A 90 5.72 26.22 4.77
CA LYS A 90 6.00 25.90 6.17
C LYS A 90 6.13 24.40 6.41
N ILE A 91 5.59 23.58 5.52
CA ILE A 91 5.56 22.11 5.67
C ILE A 91 6.10 21.36 4.47
N SER A 92 6.09 21.97 3.26
CA SER A 92 6.57 21.30 2.03
C SER A 92 8.01 20.83 2.19
N PHE A 93 8.26 19.55 1.89
CA PHE A 93 9.56 18.88 1.93
C PHE A 93 10.20 18.80 3.32
N LEU A 94 9.46 19.06 4.39
CA LEU A 94 9.96 18.94 5.75
C LEU A 94 9.58 17.58 6.37
N ARG A 95 10.41 17.09 7.28
CA ARG A 95 10.09 15.92 8.11
C ARG A 95 8.94 16.23 9.06
N TYR A 96 8.14 15.24 9.42
CA TYR A 96 7.01 15.38 10.32
C TYR A 96 7.37 16.09 11.64
N ASN A 97 8.51 15.73 12.23
CA ASN A 97 8.95 16.33 13.50
C ASN A 97 9.19 17.85 13.41
N TYR A 98 9.57 18.38 12.24
CA TYR A 98 9.73 19.81 12.02
C TYR A 98 8.43 20.53 11.68
N THR A 99 7.40 19.76 11.28
CA THR A 99 6.09 20.32 10.90
C THR A 99 5.04 20.18 11.99
N LYS A 100 5.35 19.44 13.05
CA LYS A 100 4.44 19.20 14.18
C LYS A 100 3.90 20.51 14.74
N GLY A 101 2.57 20.65 14.75
CA GLY A 101 1.87 21.88 15.14
C GLY A 101 1.65 22.89 13.99
N HIS A 102 2.26 22.68 12.82
CA HIS A 102 2.02 23.48 11.61
C HIS A 102 1.25 22.74 10.52
N ILE A 103 1.05 21.42 10.66
CA ILE A 103 0.30 20.65 9.69
C ILE A 103 -1.17 21.02 9.79
N ASN A 104 -1.64 21.67 8.73
CA ASN A 104 -3.06 21.96 8.55
C ASN A 104 -3.55 21.17 7.34
N ALA A 105 -4.42 20.20 7.56
CA ALA A 105 -5.01 19.40 6.49
C ALA A 105 -5.70 20.27 5.41
N ALA A 106 -6.15 21.50 5.78
CA ALA A 106 -6.73 22.44 4.84
C ALA A 106 -5.73 22.95 3.77
N SER A 107 -4.42 22.87 4.01
CA SER A 107 -3.38 23.26 3.04
C SER A 107 -3.09 22.15 2.00
N TYR A 108 -3.64 20.97 2.20
CA TYR A 108 -3.50 19.86 1.28
C TYR A 108 -4.57 19.87 0.21
N LYS A 109 -4.20 19.39 -0.97
CA LYS A 109 -5.10 19.16 -2.10
C LYS A 109 -5.05 17.70 -2.48
N LEU A 110 -6.21 17.11 -2.72
CA LEU A 110 -6.30 15.81 -3.36
C LEU A 110 -5.82 15.96 -4.81
N VAL A 111 -4.76 15.26 -5.18
CA VAL A 111 -4.15 15.33 -6.52
C VAL A 111 -4.30 14.03 -7.31
N TYR A 112 -4.57 12.92 -6.64
CA TYR A 112 -4.75 11.62 -7.28
C TYR A 112 -5.67 10.72 -6.47
N ARG A 113 -6.45 9.91 -7.18
CA ARG A 113 -7.18 8.74 -6.68
C ARG A 113 -6.87 7.56 -7.57
N GLY A 114 -6.58 6.43 -6.98
CA GLY A 114 -6.30 5.19 -7.69
C GLY A 114 -6.75 3.97 -6.92
N GLN A 115 -6.42 2.84 -7.48
CA GLN A 115 -6.56 1.54 -6.84
C GLN A 115 -5.21 0.86 -6.82
N MET A 116 -4.92 0.17 -5.75
CA MET A 116 -3.73 -0.64 -5.57
C MET A 116 -4.13 -2.08 -5.30
N GLU A 117 -3.27 -3.00 -5.66
CA GLU A 117 -3.44 -4.41 -5.32
C GLU A 117 -3.23 -4.62 -3.82
N CYS A 118 -3.95 -5.55 -3.20
CA CYS A 118 -3.86 -5.81 -1.76
C CYS A 118 -2.46 -6.24 -1.28
N TRP A 119 -1.59 -6.69 -2.18
CA TRP A 119 -0.17 -6.97 -1.87
C TRP A 119 0.76 -5.79 -2.08
N GLN A 120 0.32 -4.71 -2.71
CA GLN A 120 1.15 -3.53 -2.86
C GLN A 120 1.33 -2.78 -1.54
N THR A 121 2.51 -2.20 -1.37
CA THR A 121 2.90 -1.43 -0.19
C THR A 121 2.96 0.06 -0.50
N LEU A 122 3.14 0.89 0.52
CA LEU A 122 3.40 2.33 0.33
C LEU A 122 4.65 2.57 -0.53
N ASP A 123 5.68 1.72 -0.42
CA ASP A 123 6.88 1.80 -1.26
C ASP A 123 6.57 1.48 -2.72
N SER A 124 5.66 0.53 -2.99
CA SER A 124 5.17 0.28 -4.34
C SER A 124 4.50 1.51 -4.94
N LEU A 125 3.68 2.22 -4.16
CA LEU A 125 3.03 3.46 -4.59
C LEU A 125 4.06 4.58 -4.78
N TYR A 126 5.05 4.68 -3.89
CA TYR A 126 6.15 5.63 -4.05
C TYR A 126 6.89 5.40 -5.37
N CYS A 127 7.29 4.16 -5.65
CA CYS A 127 7.96 3.81 -6.90
C CYS A 127 7.08 4.15 -8.11
N LEU A 128 5.80 3.77 -8.10
CA LEU A 128 4.85 4.04 -9.19
C LEU A 128 4.75 5.54 -9.50
N HIS A 129 4.60 6.38 -8.47
CA HIS A 129 4.39 7.82 -8.62
C HIS A 129 5.67 8.65 -8.76
N ASN A 130 6.83 7.99 -8.79
CA ASN A 130 8.15 8.60 -9.06
C ASN A 130 8.77 8.13 -10.38
N GLN A 131 8.09 7.27 -11.14
CA GLN A 131 8.52 6.91 -12.49
C GLN A 131 8.29 8.05 -13.49
N GLU A 132 9.00 8.00 -14.61
CA GLU A 132 8.89 8.99 -15.68
C GLU A 132 7.47 9.03 -16.29
N ASN A 133 6.85 7.86 -16.45
CA ASN A 133 5.49 7.67 -16.97
C ASN A 133 4.42 7.52 -15.87
N ARG A 134 4.66 8.12 -14.70
CA ARG A 134 3.76 8.02 -13.54
C ARG A 134 2.32 8.44 -13.84
N PRO A 135 1.34 7.85 -13.15
CA PRO A 135 -0.06 8.26 -13.28
C PRO A 135 -0.22 9.76 -12.98
N ASN A 136 -1.03 10.43 -13.80
CA ASN A 136 -1.35 11.85 -13.64
C ASN A 136 -0.13 12.82 -13.59
N GLY A 137 1.03 12.41 -14.15
CA GLY A 137 2.29 13.15 -14.06
C GLY A 137 2.27 14.56 -14.66
N ARG A 138 1.24 14.92 -15.45
CA ARG A 138 1.03 16.28 -15.98
C ARG A 138 0.33 17.21 -14.98
N LYS A 139 -0.40 16.67 -13.98
CA LYS A 139 -1.24 17.44 -13.06
C LYS A 139 -0.75 17.38 -11.61
N MET A 140 0.10 16.43 -11.28
CA MET A 140 0.70 16.29 -9.96
C MET A 140 2.23 16.15 -10.06
N ARG A 141 2.96 16.66 -9.08
CA ARG A 141 4.38 16.38 -8.96
C ARG A 141 4.62 14.93 -8.50
N SER A 142 5.86 14.44 -8.63
CA SER A 142 6.26 13.17 -8.01
C SER A 142 6.03 13.21 -6.49
N LEU A 143 5.83 12.03 -5.90
CA LEU A 143 5.70 11.89 -4.45
C LEU A 143 6.99 12.32 -3.75
N SER A 144 6.85 13.07 -2.68
CA SER A 144 7.96 13.65 -1.93
C SER A 144 7.63 13.74 -0.44
N VAL A 145 8.66 13.97 0.36
CA VAL A 145 8.50 14.27 1.80
C VAL A 145 7.42 15.33 2.00
N SER A 146 6.61 15.17 3.00
CA SER A 146 5.42 15.95 3.35
C SER A 146 4.14 15.64 2.56
N ASP A 147 4.18 14.81 1.52
CA ASP A 147 2.94 14.33 0.91
C ASP A 147 2.24 13.32 1.84
N ILE A 148 0.94 13.16 1.65
CA ILE A 148 0.15 12.20 2.42
C ILE A 148 -0.47 11.20 1.44
N ILE A 149 -0.30 9.92 1.73
CA ILE A 149 -1.02 8.83 1.09
C ILE A 149 -2.11 8.36 2.07
N VAL A 150 -3.34 8.26 1.59
CA VAL A 150 -4.43 7.63 2.34
C VAL A 150 -4.76 6.32 1.65
N THR A 151 -4.70 5.22 2.39
CA THR A 151 -5.12 3.89 1.94
C THR A 151 -6.42 3.50 2.60
N HIS A 152 -7.19 2.63 1.94
CA HIS A 152 -8.44 2.09 2.48
C HIS A 152 -8.34 0.57 2.48
N GLU A 153 -8.28 -0.04 3.65
CA GLU A 153 -8.18 -1.48 3.83
C GLU A 153 -9.21 -1.95 4.85
N GLY A 154 -9.95 -3.03 4.55
CA GLY A 154 -10.96 -3.57 5.48
C GLY A 154 -12.09 -2.61 5.87
N GLY A 155 -12.32 -1.55 5.07
CA GLY A 155 -13.29 -0.49 5.37
C GLY A 155 -12.74 0.64 6.26
N GLU A 156 -11.50 0.56 6.69
CA GLU A 156 -10.81 1.59 7.46
C GLU A 156 -9.88 2.42 6.56
N ALA A 157 -9.73 3.70 6.89
CA ALA A 157 -8.81 4.60 6.20
C ALA A 157 -7.61 4.90 7.09
N HIS A 158 -6.42 4.84 6.50
CA HIS A 158 -5.17 5.18 7.18
C HIS A 158 -4.41 6.22 6.37
N ALA A 159 -3.95 7.27 7.04
CA ALA A 159 -3.17 8.35 6.45
C ALA A 159 -1.69 8.23 6.81
N TYR A 160 -0.83 8.33 5.80
CA TYR A 160 0.61 8.18 5.95
C TYR A 160 1.33 9.41 5.40
N TYR A 161 1.99 10.14 6.29
CA TYR A 161 2.88 11.24 5.95
C TYR A 161 4.22 10.70 5.47
N MET A 162 4.68 11.17 4.32
CA MET A 162 5.95 10.73 3.75
C MET A 162 7.13 11.39 4.46
N GLU A 163 8.01 10.55 4.99
CA GLU A 163 9.29 10.92 5.59
C GLU A 163 10.44 10.73 4.58
N PRO A 164 11.64 11.26 4.83
CA PRO A 164 12.83 10.95 4.02
C PRO A 164 13.18 9.47 4.01
N ILE A 165 12.81 8.74 5.06
CA ILE A 165 12.94 7.28 5.19
C ILE A 165 11.65 6.79 5.84
N GLY A 166 10.86 5.99 5.10
CA GLY A 166 9.61 5.42 5.56
C GLY A 166 8.45 6.42 5.65
N TYR A 167 7.49 6.12 6.52
CA TYR A 167 6.21 6.81 6.62
C TYR A 167 5.83 7.01 8.08
N LYS A 168 5.14 8.10 8.37
CA LYS A 168 4.55 8.36 9.68
C LYS A 168 3.03 8.28 9.57
N GLN A 169 2.40 7.35 10.27
CA GLN A 169 0.93 7.30 10.36
C GLN A 169 0.38 8.55 11.06
N VAL A 170 -0.62 9.18 10.45
CA VAL A 170 -1.18 10.49 10.84
C VAL A 170 -2.71 10.50 10.67
N ASP A 171 -3.37 9.48 11.18
CA ASP A 171 -4.83 9.29 11.04
C ASP A 171 -5.65 10.43 11.68
N ASP A 172 -5.05 11.17 12.61
CA ASP A 172 -5.61 12.40 13.17
C ASP A 172 -5.87 13.49 12.11
N LEU A 173 -5.22 13.43 10.97
CA LEU A 173 -5.44 14.36 9.85
C LEU A 173 -6.62 13.96 8.95
N LEU A 174 -7.12 12.73 9.00
CA LEU A 174 -8.18 12.21 8.12
C LEU A 174 -9.43 13.11 8.04
N PRO A 175 -9.99 13.62 9.15
CA PRO A 175 -11.18 14.48 9.08
C PRO A 175 -10.95 15.77 8.28
N GLY A 176 -9.75 16.33 8.35
CA GLY A 176 -9.38 17.53 7.60
C GLY A 176 -9.08 17.24 6.12
N LEU A 177 -8.50 16.09 5.81
CA LEU A 177 -8.25 15.61 4.44
C LEU A 177 -9.58 15.35 3.71
N GLU A 178 -10.56 14.77 4.39
CA GLU A 178 -11.91 14.58 3.82
C GLU A 178 -12.59 15.92 3.46
N GLN A 179 -12.39 16.96 4.27
CA GLN A 179 -12.87 18.31 3.93
C GLN A 179 -12.10 18.90 2.72
N ALA A 180 -10.78 18.66 2.64
CA ALA A 180 -9.98 19.09 1.50
C ALA A 180 -10.42 18.37 0.20
N LYS A 181 -10.77 17.09 0.29
CA LYS A 181 -11.32 16.29 -0.79
C LYS A 181 -12.64 16.87 -1.33
N LYS A 182 -13.60 17.20 -0.47
CA LYS A 182 -14.88 17.83 -0.87
C LYS A 182 -14.65 19.13 -1.64
N ARG A 183 -13.76 20.00 -1.15
CA ARG A 183 -13.41 21.25 -1.85
C ARG A 183 -12.79 21.02 -3.22
N SER A 184 -11.96 19.99 -3.36
CA SER A 184 -11.32 19.66 -4.64
C SER A 184 -12.32 19.18 -5.69
N VAL A 185 -13.36 18.45 -5.29
CA VAL A 185 -14.45 17.99 -6.16
C VAL A 185 -15.30 19.19 -6.62
N GLU A 186 -15.74 20.07 -5.70
CA GLU A 186 -16.56 21.25 -6.00
C GLU A 186 -15.84 22.23 -6.96
N MET A 187 -14.51 22.33 -6.89
CA MET A 187 -13.71 23.18 -7.77
C MET A 187 -13.43 22.57 -9.14
N GLY A 188 -13.51 21.24 -9.28
CA GLY A 188 -13.29 20.52 -10.54
C GLY A 188 -14.53 20.40 -11.42
N GLU A 189 -15.71 20.72 -10.91
CA GLU A 189 -16.99 20.73 -11.63
C GLU A 189 -17.34 22.09 -12.28
N ARG A 190 -16.39 23.04 -12.32
CA ARG A 190 -16.57 24.35 -12.97
C ARG A 190 -15.74 24.51 -14.21
#